data_717452de38a2a521542889679c2741ec
#
_entry.id   717452de38a2a521542889679c2741ec
#
_cell.length_a   1.000
_cell.length_b   1.000
_cell.length_c   1.000
_cell.angle_alpha   90.00
_cell.angle_beta   90.00
_cell.angle_gamma   90.00
#
_symmetry.space_group_name_H-M   'P 1'
#
loop_
_entity.id
_entity.type
_entity.pdbx_description
1 polymer ?
#
loop_
_entity_poly.entity_id
_entity_poly.type
_entity_poly.pdbx_seq_one_letter_code
_entity_poly.pdbx_strand_id
1 'polypeptide(L)'
;MTKFTLAVVCALAVTAALSAQQPQSFYDLKSKALDGKPGNLAQYKGKVSLVVNVASKCGFTPQYEGLEKLQREMKGNGFNVLGFPSNDFGGQEPGTAQEIATFCKLTYDVTFPMFEKVVTKKGAGQSPVYAFLGQSGNLPAWNFSKYVVDKNGKVVAFFESAVTPEDPALRAAIAKALAGS
;
A
#
# COMPACT_ATOMS: atom_id res chain seq x y z
N MET A 1 65.30 32.99 26.26
CA MET A 1 64.78 32.41 24.98
C MET A 1 63.59 31.49 25.31
N THR A 2 62.40 32.03 25.27
CA THR A 2 61.19 31.31 25.68
C THR A 2 60.46 30.80 24.43
N LYS A 3 60.39 29.49 24.24
CA LYS A 3 59.70 28.86 23.09
C LYS A 3 58.23 28.71 23.44
N PHE A 4 57.32 29.41 22.71
CA PHE A 4 55.90 29.18 22.75
C PHE A 4 55.54 28.04 21.81
N THR A 5 54.98 26.98 22.34
CA THR A 5 54.44 25.85 21.56
C THR A 5 52.95 26.12 21.32
N LEU A 6 52.59 26.36 20.05
CA LEU A 6 51.22 26.57 19.64
C LEU A 6 50.53 25.21 19.47
N ALA A 7 49.59 24.90 20.36
CA ALA A 7 48.76 23.69 20.24
C ALA A 7 47.59 23.96 19.31
N VAL A 8 47.56 23.31 18.16
CA VAL A 8 46.43 23.32 17.21
C VAL A 8 45.41 22.30 17.70
N VAL A 9 44.29 22.77 18.22
CA VAL A 9 43.13 21.93 18.54
C VAL A 9 42.31 21.75 17.29
N CYS A 10 42.40 20.55 16.68
CA CYS A 10 41.56 20.15 15.56
C CYS A 10 40.19 19.73 16.09
N ALA A 11 39.18 20.59 15.99
CA ALA A 11 37.80 20.24 16.33
C ALA A 11 37.19 19.40 15.18
N LEU A 12 37.08 18.11 15.38
CA LEU A 12 36.35 17.19 14.51
C LEU A 12 34.86 17.44 14.70
N ALA A 13 34.24 18.15 13.75
CA ALA A 13 32.77 18.28 13.65
C ALA A 13 32.22 16.94 13.17
N VAL A 14 31.62 16.16 14.05
CA VAL A 14 30.86 14.97 13.71
C VAL A 14 29.50 15.44 13.18
N THR A 15 29.36 15.50 11.87
CA THR A 15 28.06 15.68 11.21
C THR A 15 27.29 14.37 11.31
N ALA A 16 26.37 14.27 12.28
CA ALA A 16 25.40 13.21 12.35
C ALA A 16 24.45 13.36 11.14
N ALA A 17 24.68 12.58 10.09
CA ALA A 17 23.72 12.43 9.01
C ALA A 17 22.47 11.74 9.60
N LEU A 18 21.34 12.47 9.69
CA LEU A 18 20.04 11.86 9.95
C LEU A 18 19.71 10.96 8.74
N SER A 19 20.08 9.70 8.83
CA SER A 19 19.61 8.68 7.90
C SER A 19 18.12 8.51 8.15
N ALA A 20 17.28 8.97 7.21
CA ALA A 20 15.85 8.68 7.26
C ALA A 20 15.68 7.16 7.23
N GLN A 21 15.28 6.59 8.36
CA GLN A 21 15.11 5.15 8.51
C GLN A 21 13.99 4.70 7.57
N GLN A 22 14.27 3.74 6.69
CA GLN A 22 13.27 3.15 5.80
C GLN A 22 12.14 2.55 6.64
N PRO A 23 10.87 2.70 6.23
CA PRO A 23 9.76 2.13 6.96
C PRO A 23 9.96 0.61 7.08
N GLN A 24 9.88 0.09 8.29
CA GLN A 24 10.05 -1.33 8.58
C GLN A 24 8.76 -2.12 8.40
N SER A 25 7.62 -1.43 8.36
CA SER A 25 6.29 -2.01 8.25
C SER A 25 5.44 -1.21 7.28
N PHE A 26 4.60 -1.90 6.52
CA PHE A 26 3.55 -1.26 5.69
C PHE A 26 2.69 -0.29 6.52
N TYR A 27 2.45 -0.62 7.78
CA TYR A 27 1.60 0.17 8.68
C TYR A 27 2.27 1.42 9.23
N ASP A 28 3.59 1.61 9.00
CA ASP A 28 4.29 2.85 9.35
C ASP A 28 4.14 3.93 8.25
N LEU A 29 3.61 3.55 7.09
CA LEU A 29 3.43 4.45 5.96
C LEU A 29 2.24 5.38 6.17
N LYS A 30 2.34 6.55 5.55
CA LYS A 30 1.26 7.55 5.50
C LYS A 30 0.69 7.61 4.10
N SER A 31 -0.62 7.77 3.99
CA SER A 31 -1.34 8.04 2.75
C SER A 31 -2.49 9.00 3.06
N LYS A 32 -3.26 9.37 2.06
CA LYS A 32 -4.54 10.06 2.25
C LYS A 32 -5.66 9.12 1.85
N ALA A 33 -6.77 9.21 2.55
CA ALA A 33 -8.01 8.60 2.12
C ALA A 33 -8.49 9.26 0.82
N LEU A 34 -9.38 8.60 0.09
CA LEU A 34 -9.90 9.11 -1.17
C LEU A 34 -10.63 10.46 -1.01
N ASP A 35 -11.20 10.74 0.17
CA ASP A 35 -11.82 12.03 0.52
C ASP A 35 -10.81 13.13 0.91
N GLY A 36 -9.52 12.87 0.78
CA GLY A 36 -8.43 13.79 1.07
C GLY A 36 -8.04 13.89 2.55
N LYS A 37 -8.75 13.24 3.46
CA LYS A 37 -8.38 13.19 4.88
C LYS A 37 -7.13 12.32 5.10
N PRO A 38 -6.40 12.52 6.21
CA PRO A 38 -5.30 11.64 6.55
C PRO A 38 -5.71 10.17 6.58
N GLY A 39 -5.11 9.34 5.72
CA GLY A 39 -5.31 7.90 5.67
C GLY A 39 -4.21 7.22 6.49
N ASN A 40 -4.42 7.07 7.79
CA ASN A 40 -3.42 6.48 8.68
C ASN A 40 -3.41 4.95 8.54
N LEU A 41 -2.38 4.40 7.90
CA LEU A 41 -2.26 2.95 7.74
C LEU A 41 -1.99 2.23 9.07
N ALA A 42 -1.50 2.93 10.10
CA ALA A 42 -1.27 2.35 11.44
C ALA A 42 -2.56 1.81 12.10
N GLN A 43 -3.75 2.28 11.68
CA GLN A 43 -5.03 1.75 12.17
C GLN A 43 -5.28 0.28 11.78
N TYR A 44 -4.54 -0.23 10.81
CA TYR A 44 -4.61 -1.63 10.35
C TYR A 44 -3.53 -2.52 10.95
N LYS A 45 -2.64 -1.98 11.80
CA LYS A 45 -1.63 -2.77 12.51
C LYS A 45 -2.31 -3.85 13.36
N GLY A 46 -1.75 -5.07 13.31
CA GLY A 46 -2.35 -6.24 13.95
C GLY A 46 -3.47 -6.90 13.13
N LYS A 47 -3.76 -6.39 11.94
CA LYS A 47 -4.72 -6.98 10.99
C LYS A 47 -3.99 -7.41 9.71
N VAL A 48 -4.58 -8.34 8.98
CA VAL A 48 -4.13 -8.69 7.63
C VAL A 48 -4.77 -7.72 6.63
N SER A 49 -3.98 -7.21 5.70
CA SER A 49 -4.47 -6.30 4.66
C SER A 49 -4.27 -6.90 3.27
N LEU A 50 -5.31 -6.89 2.44
CA LEU A 50 -5.23 -7.13 1.01
C LEU A 50 -5.14 -5.78 0.29
N VAL A 51 -3.93 -5.41 -0.14
CA VAL A 51 -3.67 -4.14 -0.82
C VAL A 51 -3.81 -4.35 -2.32
N VAL A 52 -4.65 -3.55 -2.98
CA VAL A 52 -5.00 -3.70 -4.40
C VAL A 52 -4.88 -2.36 -5.12
N ASN A 53 -4.18 -2.33 -6.27
CA ASN A 53 -4.26 -1.19 -7.18
C ASN A 53 -5.49 -1.34 -8.07
N VAL A 54 -6.38 -0.38 -8.02
CA VAL A 54 -7.71 -0.45 -8.63
C VAL A 54 -7.90 0.59 -9.74
N ALA A 55 -8.87 0.35 -10.64
CA ALA A 55 -9.26 1.28 -11.68
C ALA A 55 -10.72 1.10 -12.09
N SER A 56 -11.39 2.20 -12.44
CA SER A 56 -12.82 2.22 -12.75
C SER A 56 -13.16 1.80 -14.21
N LYS A 57 -12.17 1.83 -15.14
CA LYS A 57 -12.39 1.58 -16.57
C LYS A 57 -11.52 0.43 -17.10
N CYS A 58 -11.32 -0.60 -16.31
CA CYS A 58 -10.50 -1.76 -16.62
C CYS A 58 -11.36 -2.99 -16.92
N GLY A 59 -10.89 -3.91 -17.76
CA GLY A 59 -11.55 -5.21 -17.94
C GLY A 59 -11.65 -6.03 -16.66
N PHE A 60 -10.78 -5.76 -15.68
CA PHE A 60 -10.81 -6.39 -14.36
C PHE A 60 -11.65 -5.63 -13.32
N THR A 61 -12.27 -4.50 -13.65
CA THR A 61 -13.12 -3.72 -12.73
C THR A 61 -14.23 -4.55 -12.05
N PRO A 62 -14.82 -5.58 -12.68
CA PRO A 62 -15.79 -6.45 -12.00
C PRO A 62 -15.24 -7.15 -10.75
N GLN A 63 -13.92 -7.25 -10.56
CA GLN A 63 -13.33 -7.79 -9.33
C GLN A 63 -13.64 -6.97 -8.07
N TYR A 64 -14.13 -5.73 -8.20
CA TYR A 64 -14.64 -4.96 -7.05
C TYR A 64 -15.73 -5.71 -6.27
N GLU A 65 -16.60 -6.45 -6.97
CA GLU A 65 -17.65 -7.26 -6.35
C GLU A 65 -17.06 -8.33 -5.41
N GLY A 66 -16.09 -9.10 -5.93
CA GLY A 66 -15.40 -10.12 -5.14
C GLY A 66 -14.58 -9.53 -3.99
N LEU A 67 -13.92 -8.38 -4.19
CA LEU A 67 -13.18 -7.67 -3.16
C LEU A 67 -14.11 -7.19 -2.03
N GLU A 68 -15.28 -6.65 -2.38
CA GLU A 68 -16.26 -6.20 -1.39
C GLU A 68 -16.88 -7.37 -0.64
N LYS A 69 -17.18 -8.48 -1.33
CA LYS A 69 -17.64 -9.72 -0.70
C LYS A 69 -16.61 -10.22 0.31
N LEU A 70 -15.32 -10.27 -0.06
CA LEU A 70 -14.23 -10.69 0.81
C LEU A 70 -14.11 -9.76 2.03
N GLN A 71 -14.23 -8.43 1.82
CA GLN A 71 -14.25 -7.44 2.90
C GLN A 71 -15.38 -7.73 3.90
N ARG A 72 -16.60 -7.92 3.42
CA ARG A 72 -17.78 -8.19 4.28
C ARG A 72 -17.66 -9.48 5.06
N GLU A 73 -17.16 -10.53 4.40
CA GLU A 73 -16.97 -11.85 5.03
C GLU A 73 -15.93 -11.81 6.15
N MET A 74 -14.86 -11.03 6.01
CA MET A 74 -13.66 -11.21 6.83
C MET A 74 -13.27 -10.02 7.72
N LYS A 75 -13.88 -8.82 7.54
CA LYS A 75 -13.49 -7.63 8.33
C LYS A 75 -13.60 -7.83 9.84
N GLY A 76 -14.57 -8.63 10.29
CA GLY A 76 -14.76 -8.98 11.70
C GLY A 76 -13.66 -9.89 12.27
N ASN A 77 -12.88 -10.53 11.40
CA ASN A 77 -11.83 -11.49 11.74
C ASN A 77 -10.42 -10.90 11.62
N GLY A 78 -10.26 -9.58 11.70
CA GLY A 78 -8.96 -8.92 11.62
C GLY A 78 -8.39 -8.82 10.20
N PHE A 79 -9.25 -8.67 9.20
CA PHE A 79 -8.90 -8.50 7.80
C PHE A 79 -9.47 -7.20 7.22
N ASN A 80 -8.76 -6.61 6.25
CA ASN A 80 -9.25 -5.49 5.45
C ASN A 80 -8.76 -5.58 4.01
N VAL A 81 -9.60 -5.16 3.07
CA VAL A 81 -9.18 -4.76 1.73
C VAL A 81 -8.80 -3.29 1.77
N LEU A 82 -7.72 -2.89 1.10
CA LEU A 82 -7.25 -1.51 0.98
C LEU A 82 -7.08 -1.19 -0.50
N GLY A 83 -7.94 -0.33 -1.05
CA GLY A 83 -7.95 0.02 -2.46
C GLY A 83 -7.16 1.30 -2.75
N PHE A 84 -6.22 1.22 -3.69
CA PHE A 84 -5.42 2.34 -4.16
C PHE A 84 -5.67 2.57 -5.65
N PRO A 85 -6.47 3.57 -6.04
CA PRO A 85 -6.68 3.91 -7.44
C PRO A 85 -5.36 4.24 -8.14
N SER A 86 -5.16 3.78 -9.38
CA SER A 86 -3.97 4.11 -10.17
C SER A 86 -4.30 4.30 -11.64
N ASN A 87 -3.78 5.37 -12.22
CA ASN A 87 -3.94 5.67 -13.65
C ASN A 87 -2.76 5.21 -14.52
N ASP A 88 -1.84 4.41 -13.94
CA ASP A 88 -0.59 4.01 -14.60
C ASP A 88 -0.79 3.04 -15.76
N PHE A 89 -1.90 2.33 -15.79
CA PHE A 89 -2.16 1.24 -16.73
C PHE A 89 -3.28 1.61 -17.69
N GLY A 90 -2.89 2.00 -18.91
CA GLY A 90 -3.82 2.37 -19.97
C GLY A 90 -4.68 3.61 -19.70
N GLY A 91 -4.34 4.43 -18.70
CA GLY A 91 -5.17 5.59 -18.35
C GLY A 91 -6.57 5.21 -17.85
N GLN A 92 -6.71 4.04 -17.23
CA GLN A 92 -8.02 3.45 -16.90
C GLN A 92 -8.61 3.96 -15.57
N GLU A 93 -7.94 4.91 -14.89
CA GLU A 93 -8.48 5.63 -13.72
C GLU A 93 -8.38 7.15 -13.90
N PRO A 94 -9.05 7.74 -14.93
CA PRO A 94 -8.93 9.16 -15.23
C PRO A 94 -9.68 10.05 -14.24
N GLY A 95 -10.67 9.50 -13.53
CA GLY A 95 -11.61 10.24 -12.69
C GLY A 95 -10.95 11.02 -11.55
N THR A 96 -11.63 12.04 -11.06
CA THR A 96 -11.34 12.72 -9.80
C THR A 96 -11.61 11.80 -8.61
N ALA A 97 -11.12 12.15 -7.43
CA ALA A 97 -11.41 11.39 -6.20
C ALA A 97 -12.91 11.23 -5.95
N GLN A 98 -13.69 12.30 -6.20
CA GLN A 98 -15.16 12.27 -6.03
C GLN A 98 -15.83 11.34 -7.03
N GLU A 99 -15.42 11.35 -8.31
CA GLU A 99 -15.97 10.46 -9.33
C GLU A 99 -15.65 8.98 -9.02
N ILE A 100 -14.42 8.69 -8.58
CA ILE A 100 -14.00 7.35 -8.16
C ILE A 100 -14.85 6.89 -6.97
N ALA A 101 -15.00 7.73 -5.93
CA ALA A 101 -15.79 7.41 -4.74
C ALA A 101 -17.25 7.11 -5.11
N THR A 102 -17.84 7.96 -5.97
CA THR A 102 -19.22 7.81 -6.45
C THR A 102 -19.38 6.50 -7.25
N PHE A 103 -18.47 6.23 -8.19
CA PHE A 103 -18.47 5.00 -8.98
C PHE A 103 -18.39 3.77 -8.08
N CYS A 104 -17.40 3.70 -7.19
CA CYS A 104 -17.22 2.57 -6.29
C CYS A 104 -18.45 2.33 -5.40
N LYS A 105 -19.05 3.42 -4.88
CA LYS A 105 -20.23 3.32 -4.02
C LYS A 105 -21.48 2.89 -4.77
N LEU A 106 -21.77 3.53 -5.90
CA LEU A 106 -23.04 3.29 -6.61
C LEU A 106 -23.03 1.99 -7.43
N THR A 107 -21.86 1.58 -7.95
CA THR A 107 -21.78 0.40 -8.84
C THR A 107 -21.53 -0.88 -8.06
N TYR A 108 -20.70 -0.85 -7.01
CA TYR A 108 -20.24 -2.04 -6.29
C TYR A 108 -20.52 -2.00 -4.79
N ASP A 109 -21.16 -0.93 -4.29
CA ASP A 109 -21.43 -0.68 -2.86
C ASP A 109 -20.18 -0.88 -1.97
N VAL A 110 -19.01 -0.44 -2.48
CA VAL A 110 -17.71 -0.59 -1.81
C VAL A 110 -17.77 0.00 -0.41
N THR A 111 -17.40 -0.80 0.58
CA THR A 111 -17.28 -0.42 2.00
C THR A 111 -15.86 -0.49 2.53
N PHE A 112 -14.95 -1.11 1.80
CA PHE A 112 -13.54 -1.14 2.20
C PHE A 112 -12.86 0.22 1.96
N PRO A 113 -11.81 0.53 2.74
CA PRO A 113 -11.06 1.79 2.62
C PRO A 113 -10.48 2.00 1.25
N MET A 114 -10.76 3.17 0.68
CA MET A 114 -10.19 3.67 -0.55
C MET A 114 -9.24 4.83 -0.25
N PHE A 115 -8.08 4.84 -0.91
CA PHE A 115 -7.04 5.84 -0.72
C PHE A 115 -6.93 6.77 -1.94
N GLU A 116 -6.12 7.82 -1.83
CA GLU A 116 -5.82 8.71 -2.94
C GLU A 116 -5.22 7.98 -4.14
N LYS A 117 -5.37 8.56 -5.31
CA LYS A 117 -4.77 8.02 -6.54
C LYS A 117 -3.25 8.06 -6.43
N VAL A 118 -2.61 6.94 -6.79
CA VAL A 118 -1.17 6.73 -6.62
C VAL A 118 -0.48 6.36 -7.93
N VAL A 119 0.82 6.65 -8.01
CA VAL A 119 1.74 6.09 -9.00
C VAL A 119 2.32 4.80 -8.41
N THR A 120 2.12 3.68 -9.10
CA THR A 120 2.60 2.36 -8.69
C THR A 120 3.95 2.02 -9.30
N LYS A 121 4.21 2.53 -10.50
CA LYS A 121 5.43 2.25 -11.29
C LYS A 121 6.66 2.86 -10.63
N LYS A 122 7.79 2.14 -10.71
CA LYS A 122 9.08 2.61 -10.24
C LYS A 122 9.51 3.87 -11.00
N GLY A 123 10.00 4.86 -10.27
CA GLY A 123 10.50 6.11 -10.85
C GLY A 123 10.01 7.36 -10.12
N ALA A 124 10.13 8.50 -10.81
CA ALA A 124 9.69 9.77 -10.25
C ALA A 124 8.20 9.76 -9.91
N GLY A 125 7.85 10.19 -8.70
CA GLY A 125 6.46 10.24 -8.23
C GLY A 125 5.90 8.91 -7.73
N GLN A 126 6.69 7.81 -7.71
CA GLN A 126 6.22 6.56 -7.13
C GLN A 126 5.74 6.78 -5.69
N SER A 127 4.55 6.29 -5.40
CA SER A 127 3.99 6.33 -4.05
C SER A 127 4.88 5.58 -3.05
N PRO A 128 5.12 6.13 -1.85
CA PRO A 128 5.83 5.42 -0.78
C PRO A 128 5.21 4.04 -0.46
N VAL A 129 3.89 3.91 -0.60
CA VAL A 129 3.18 2.64 -0.45
C VAL A 129 3.68 1.61 -1.46
N TYR A 130 3.74 1.96 -2.75
CA TYR A 130 4.18 1.02 -3.79
C TYR A 130 5.70 0.87 -3.84
N ALA A 131 6.47 1.86 -3.40
CA ALA A 131 7.91 1.71 -3.18
C ALA A 131 8.19 0.65 -2.08
N PHE A 132 7.41 0.64 -1.00
CA PHE A 132 7.51 -0.37 0.06
C PHE A 132 7.05 -1.77 -0.45
N LEU A 133 5.86 -1.86 -1.06
CA LEU A 133 5.32 -3.12 -1.56
C LEU A 133 6.27 -3.78 -2.58
N GLY A 134 6.90 -2.97 -3.43
CA GLY A 134 7.87 -3.42 -4.43
C GLY A 134 9.16 -4.02 -3.86
N GLN A 135 9.47 -3.78 -2.57
CA GLN A 135 10.60 -4.44 -1.90
C GLN A 135 10.41 -5.96 -1.78
N SER A 136 9.18 -6.45 -1.91
CA SER A 136 8.89 -7.89 -2.01
C SER A 136 9.39 -8.54 -3.31
N GLY A 137 9.93 -7.75 -4.25
CA GLY A 137 10.40 -8.21 -5.56
C GLY A 137 9.37 -8.06 -6.68
N ASN A 138 8.12 -7.67 -6.38
CA ASN A 138 7.05 -7.55 -7.36
C ASN A 138 6.46 -6.15 -7.36
N LEU A 139 6.22 -5.59 -8.56
CA LEU A 139 5.40 -4.40 -8.78
C LEU A 139 4.22 -4.77 -9.69
N PRO A 140 3.08 -4.05 -9.60
CA PRO A 140 1.95 -4.30 -10.49
C PRO A 140 2.37 -4.18 -11.96
N ALA A 141 2.07 -5.21 -12.76
CA ALA A 141 2.19 -5.16 -14.22
C ALA A 141 0.91 -4.60 -14.85
N TRP A 142 -0.22 -4.65 -14.13
CA TRP A 142 -1.52 -4.14 -14.56
C TRP A 142 -2.41 -3.77 -13.36
N ASN A 143 -3.62 -3.24 -13.62
CA ASN A 143 -4.62 -2.97 -12.58
C ASN A 143 -5.09 -4.28 -11.91
N PHE A 144 -5.52 -4.17 -10.66
CA PHE A 144 -5.99 -5.28 -9.81
C PHE A 144 -4.92 -6.31 -9.44
N SER A 145 -3.63 -5.94 -9.40
CA SER A 145 -2.62 -6.72 -8.69
C SER A 145 -2.82 -6.61 -7.19
N LYS A 146 -2.51 -7.67 -6.46
CA LYS A 146 -2.84 -7.80 -5.04
C LYS A 146 -1.65 -8.20 -4.20
N TYR A 147 -1.51 -7.57 -3.04
CA TYR A 147 -0.52 -7.92 -2.03
C TYR A 147 -1.22 -8.34 -0.74
N VAL A 148 -0.84 -9.48 -0.19
CA VAL A 148 -1.23 -9.85 1.16
C VAL A 148 -0.16 -9.34 2.11
N VAL A 149 -0.59 -8.47 3.04
CA VAL A 149 0.26 -7.91 4.10
C VAL A 149 -0.18 -8.50 5.43
N ASP A 150 0.75 -9.08 6.17
CA ASP A 150 0.46 -9.72 7.45
C ASP A 150 0.22 -8.70 8.60
N LYS A 151 -0.08 -9.20 9.79
CA LYS A 151 -0.37 -8.40 10.99
C LYS A 151 0.78 -7.48 11.42
N ASN A 152 2.03 -7.82 11.02
CA ASN A 152 3.24 -7.05 11.30
C ASN A 152 3.57 -6.03 10.21
N GLY A 153 2.81 -6.03 9.10
CA GLY A 153 3.01 -5.13 7.97
C GLY A 153 4.04 -5.63 6.97
N LYS A 154 4.37 -6.92 6.97
CA LYS A 154 5.23 -7.56 5.98
C LYS A 154 4.40 -8.06 4.81
N VAL A 155 4.87 -7.86 3.59
CA VAL A 155 4.29 -8.50 2.39
C VAL A 155 4.62 -9.99 2.43
N VAL A 156 3.61 -10.84 2.42
CA VAL A 156 3.75 -12.31 2.51
C VAL A 156 3.31 -13.04 1.24
N ALA A 157 2.56 -12.37 0.35
CA ALA A 157 2.21 -12.89 -0.97
C ALA A 157 1.89 -11.77 -1.95
N PHE A 158 2.06 -12.07 -3.23
CA PHE A 158 1.69 -11.21 -4.37
C PHE A 158 0.90 -12.04 -5.38
N PHE A 159 -0.13 -11.43 -5.96
CA PHE A 159 -0.97 -12.04 -6.99
C PHE A 159 -1.20 -11.05 -8.12
N GLU A 160 -1.07 -11.54 -9.35
CA GLU A 160 -1.31 -10.75 -10.54
C GLU A 160 -2.79 -10.45 -10.76
N SER A 161 -3.05 -9.56 -11.70
CA SER A 161 -4.39 -9.02 -12.02
C SER A 161 -5.44 -10.08 -12.32
N ALA A 162 -5.05 -11.17 -13.00
CA ALA A 162 -5.97 -12.24 -13.40
C ALA A 162 -6.47 -13.11 -12.24
N VAL A 163 -5.73 -13.12 -11.11
CA VAL A 163 -6.15 -13.87 -9.91
C VAL A 163 -7.32 -13.14 -9.25
N THR A 164 -8.49 -13.76 -9.23
CA THR A 164 -9.71 -13.16 -8.67
C THR A 164 -9.74 -13.25 -7.14
N PRO A 165 -10.58 -12.44 -6.46
CA PRO A 165 -10.73 -12.51 -5.00
C PRO A 165 -11.22 -13.86 -4.46
N GLU A 166 -11.89 -14.67 -5.31
CA GLU A 166 -12.39 -16.00 -4.99
C GLU A 166 -11.33 -17.10 -5.15
N ASP A 167 -10.20 -16.77 -5.78
CA ASP A 167 -9.14 -17.75 -6.06
C ASP A 167 -8.69 -18.48 -4.79
N PRO A 168 -8.66 -19.82 -4.79
CA PRO A 168 -8.30 -20.61 -3.61
C PRO A 168 -6.88 -20.29 -3.09
N ALA A 169 -5.91 -19.97 -3.96
CA ALA A 169 -4.56 -19.66 -3.55
C ALA A 169 -4.50 -18.30 -2.84
N LEU A 170 -5.24 -17.29 -3.33
CA LEU A 170 -5.36 -16.00 -2.65
C LEU A 170 -6.02 -16.16 -1.28
N ARG A 171 -7.14 -16.88 -1.21
CA ARG A 171 -7.85 -17.14 0.05
C ARG A 171 -6.98 -17.92 1.06
N ALA A 172 -6.23 -18.91 0.59
CA ALA A 172 -5.29 -19.67 1.43
C ALA A 172 -4.16 -18.77 1.97
N ALA A 173 -3.61 -17.87 1.16
CA ALA A 173 -2.60 -16.91 1.60
C ALA A 173 -3.14 -15.97 2.69
N ILE A 174 -4.36 -15.44 2.53
CA ILE A 174 -5.03 -14.62 3.55
C ILE A 174 -5.25 -15.43 4.83
N ALA A 175 -5.79 -16.64 4.73
CA ALA A 175 -6.04 -17.50 5.88
C ALA A 175 -4.75 -17.83 6.65
N LYS A 176 -3.66 -18.11 5.92
CA LYS A 176 -2.33 -18.33 6.50
C LYS A 176 -1.82 -17.09 7.23
N ALA A 177 -1.98 -15.92 6.66
CA ALA A 177 -1.58 -14.65 7.28
C ALA A 177 -2.41 -14.33 8.54
N LEU A 178 -3.70 -14.70 8.55
CA LEU A 178 -4.58 -14.55 9.73
C LEU A 178 -4.22 -15.50 10.85
N ALA A 179 -3.83 -16.74 10.53
CA ALA A 179 -3.40 -17.75 11.51
C ALA A 179 -2.00 -17.45 12.07
N GLY A 180 -1.13 -16.77 11.32
CA GLY A 180 0.21 -16.37 11.77
C GLY A 180 0.15 -15.28 12.83
N SER A 181 0.89 -15.48 13.89
CA SER A 181 1.10 -14.53 14.98
C SER A 181 2.18 -13.55 14.60
#